data_d8d75cea88d277f774ca0ae5eae1ab5f
#
_entry.id   d8d75cea88d277f774ca0ae5eae1ab5f
#
_cell.length_a   1.000
_cell.length_b   1.000
_cell.length_c   1.000
_cell.angle_alpha   90.00
_cell.angle_beta   90.00
_cell.angle_gamma   90.00
#
_symmetry.space_group_name_H-M   'P 1'
#
loop_
_entity.id
_entity.type
_entity.pdbx_description
1 polymer ?
#
loop_
_entity_poly.entity_id
_entity_poly.type
_entity_poly.pdbx_seq_one_letter_code
_entity_poly.pdbx_strand_id
1 'polypeptide(L)'
;IFDFVEVTDDFAIFEIPILKKWAGKSISEIDVRKTYHINVLAIKKGGNLKVLPEANYVFDQSDHIIVIGKPADVFKLTNRT
;
A
#
# COMPACT_ATOMS: atom_id res chain seq x y z
N ILE A 1 -4.32 8.57 -4.85
CA ILE A 1 -5.34 7.93 -4.01
C ILE A 1 -6.59 7.70 -4.85
N PHE A 2 -7.00 6.43 -4.96
CA PHE A 2 -8.19 6.07 -5.73
C PHE A 2 -9.45 6.04 -4.87
N ASP A 3 -9.29 5.70 -3.60
CA ASP A 3 -10.39 5.62 -2.67
C ASP A 3 -9.87 5.66 -1.24
N PHE A 4 -10.71 6.03 -0.30
CA PHE A 4 -10.33 5.91 1.10
C PHE A 4 -11.56 5.81 2.00
N VAL A 5 -11.37 5.16 3.16
CA VAL A 5 -12.40 5.04 4.20
C VAL A 5 -11.78 5.44 5.53
N GLU A 6 -12.37 6.44 6.17
CA GLU A 6 -11.94 6.88 7.48
C GLU A 6 -12.36 5.85 8.53
N VAL A 7 -11.41 5.39 9.34
CA VAL A 7 -11.67 4.39 10.38
C VAL A 7 -11.79 5.06 11.74
N THR A 8 -10.85 5.96 12.03
CA THR A 8 -10.87 6.82 13.22
C THR A 8 -10.36 8.20 12.81
N ASP A 9 -10.30 9.13 13.77
CA ASP A 9 -9.73 10.45 13.49
C ASP A 9 -8.27 10.38 13.06
N ASP A 10 -7.54 9.33 13.46
CA ASP A 10 -6.11 9.20 13.22
C ASP A 10 -5.77 8.25 12.08
N PHE A 11 -6.65 7.32 11.73
CA PHE A 11 -6.35 6.25 10.77
C PHE A 11 -7.42 6.12 9.71
N ALA A 12 -6.99 5.79 8.50
CA ALA A 12 -7.90 5.51 7.39
C ALA A 12 -7.34 4.39 6.53
N ILE A 13 -8.21 3.81 5.72
CA ILE A 13 -7.85 2.80 4.73
C ILE A 13 -7.88 3.48 3.37
N PHE A 14 -6.82 3.28 2.60
CA PHE A 14 -6.65 3.92 1.28
C PHE A 14 -6.40 2.88 0.21
N GLU A 15 -6.92 3.13 -0.98
CA GLU A 15 -6.48 2.43 -2.18
C GLU A 15 -5.54 3.36 -2.94
N ILE A 16 -4.29 2.92 -3.15
CA ILE A 16 -3.25 3.71 -3.82
C ILE A 16 -2.48 2.84 -4.81
N PRO A 17 -1.86 3.44 -5.85
CA PRO A 17 -0.91 2.69 -6.65
C PRO A 17 0.35 2.44 -5.85
N ILE A 18 1.13 1.44 -6.23
CA ILE A 18 2.46 1.25 -5.63
C ILE A 18 3.40 2.36 -6.09
N LEU A 19 4.45 2.59 -5.32
CA LEU A 19 5.55 3.43 -5.81
C LEU A 19 6.23 2.72 -6.97
N LYS A 20 6.65 3.47 -7.98
CA LYS A 20 7.34 2.91 -9.15
C LYS A 20 8.55 2.07 -8.76
N LYS A 21 9.30 2.51 -7.76
CA LYS A 21 10.50 1.82 -7.30
C LYS A 21 10.22 0.51 -6.54
N TRP A 22 8.95 0.25 -6.20
CA TRP A 22 8.58 -0.99 -5.53
C TRP A 22 8.38 -2.15 -6.51
N ALA A 23 8.17 -1.87 -7.80
CA ALA A 23 7.96 -2.91 -8.79
C ALA A 23 9.16 -3.85 -8.83
N GLY A 24 8.89 -5.15 -8.80
CA GLY A 24 9.93 -6.18 -8.77
C GLY A 24 10.52 -6.47 -7.41
N LYS A 25 10.06 -5.78 -6.37
CA LYS A 25 10.52 -5.99 -4.99
C LYS A 25 9.41 -6.58 -4.14
N SER A 26 9.79 -7.35 -3.12
CA SER A 26 8.82 -7.92 -2.19
C SER A 26 8.45 -6.93 -1.08
N ILE A 27 7.33 -7.21 -0.42
CA ILE A 27 6.90 -6.41 0.73
C ILE A 27 8.00 -6.37 1.80
N SER A 28 8.63 -7.52 2.07
CA SER A 28 9.68 -7.60 3.08
C SER A 28 10.94 -6.84 2.70
N GLU A 29 11.33 -6.87 1.42
CA GLU A 29 12.49 -6.11 0.95
C GLU A 29 12.30 -4.62 1.11
N ILE A 30 11.10 -4.12 0.84
CA ILE A 30 10.76 -2.71 0.97
C ILE A 30 10.62 -2.33 2.43
N ASP A 31 10.23 -3.29 3.27
CA ASP A 31 9.96 -3.08 4.70
C ASP A 31 8.92 -1.97 4.89
N VAL A 32 7.78 -2.14 4.25
CA VAL A 32 6.73 -1.14 4.10
C VAL A 32 6.29 -0.58 5.45
N ARG A 33 6.09 -1.47 6.42
CA ARG A 33 5.59 -1.07 7.74
C ARG A 33 6.59 -0.20 8.49
N LYS A 34 7.87 -0.58 8.48
CA LYS A 34 8.91 0.14 9.20
C LYS A 34 9.30 1.42 8.48
N THR A 35 9.42 1.37 7.16
CA THR A 35 9.90 2.51 6.36
C THR A 35 8.83 3.57 6.15
N TYR A 36 7.60 3.14 5.90
CA TYR A 36 6.52 4.05 5.50
C TYR A 36 5.39 4.16 6.52
N HIS A 37 5.44 3.36 7.60
CA HIS A 37 4.46 3.39 8.70
C HIS A 37 3.03 3.07 8.26
N ILE A 38 2.90 2.21 7.26
CA ILE A 38 1.61 1.74 6.78
C ILE A 38 1.60 0.21 6.78
N ASN A 39 0.40 -0.37 6.76
CA ASN A 39 0.24 -1.82 6.60
C ASN A 39 -0.51 -2.09 5.31
N VAL A 40 -0.03 -3.05 4.54
CA VAL A 40 -0.69 -3.49 3.31
C VAL A 40 -1.72 -4.54 3.68
N LEU A 41 -3.00 -4.22 3.49
CA LEU A 41 -4.10 -5.12 3.78
C LEU A 41 -4.42 -6.04 2.61
N ALA A 42 -4.24 -5.55 1.39
CA ALA A 42 -4.57 -6.31 0.19
C ALA A 42 -3.86 -5.75 -1.03
N ILE A 43 -3.72 -6.61 -2.03
CA ILE A 43 -3.22 -6.24 -3.36
C ILE A 43 -4.39 -6.35 -4.32
N LYS A 44 -4.59 -5.33 -5.15
CA LYS A 44 -5.61 -5.33 -6.19
C LYS A 44 -4.91 -5.41 -7.55
N LYS A 45 -5.16 -6.49 -8.26
CA LYS A 45 -4.55 -6.75 -9.56
C LYS A 45 -5.63 -7.14 -10.56
N GLY A 46 -5.84 -6.30 -11.57
CA GLY A 46 -6.76 -6.61 -12.66
C GLY A 46 -8.17 -6.95 -12.20
N GLY A 47 -8.67 -6.29 -11.18
CA GLY A 47 -10.00 -6.56 -10.62
C GLY A 47 -10.03 -7.65 -9.56
N ASN A 48 -8.94 -8.40 -9.37
CA ASN A 48 -8.83 -9.43 -8.34
C ASN A 48 -8.21 -8.85 -7.08
N LEU A 49 -8.70 -9.28 -5.93
CA LEU A 49 -8.21 -8.85 -4.64
C LEU A 49 -7.50 -9.98 -3.93
N LYS A 50 -6.24 -9.79 -3.58
CA LYS A 50 -5.48 -10.71 -2.75
C LYS A 50 -5.35 -10.10 -1.36
N VAL A 51 -6.12 -10.67 -0.42
CA VAL A 51 -6.18 -10.16 0.95
C VAL A 51 -5.03 -10.73 1.78
N LEU A 52 -4.48 -9.90 2.66
CA LEU A 52 -3.40 -10.28 3.57
C LEU A 52 -2.22 -10.93 2.83
N PRO A 53 -1.58 -10.20 1.91
CA PRO A 53 -0.46 -10.75 1.15
C PRO A 53 0.69 -11.13 2.08
N GLU A 54 1.42 -12.18 1.69
CA GLU A 54 2.59 -12.62 2.46
C GLU A 54 3.77 -11.69 2.23
N ALA A 55 4.73 -11.72 3.15
CA ALA A 55 5.90 -10.84 3.11
C ALA A 55 6.75 -11.03 1.85
N ASN A 56 6.70 -12.21 1.22
CA ASN A 56 7.44 -12.51 0.01
C ASN A 56 6.69 -12.14 -1.28
N TYR A 57 5.51 -11.55 -1.18
CA TYR A 57 4.80 -11.09 -2.37
C TYR A 57 5.64 -10.03 -3.10
N VAL A 58 5.86 -10.23 -4.41
CA VAL A 58 6.63 -9.31 -5.26
C VAL A 58 5.66 -8.42 -6.01
N PHE A 59 5.80 -7.11 -5.86
CA PHE A 59 4.90 -6.16 -6.52
C PHE A 59 5.11 -6.13 -8.04
N ASP A 60 3.99 -6.04 -8.74
CA ASP A 60 3.93 -5.73 -10.17
C ASP A 60 3.63 -4.23 -10.31
N GLN A 61 4.22 -3.59 -11.30
CA GLN A 61 4.03 -2.14 -11.49
C GLN A 61 2.56 -1.74 -11.69
N SER A 62 1.72 -2.67 -12.11
CA SER A 62 0.28 -2.42 -12.29
C SER A 62 -0.54 -2.62 -11.02
N ASP A 63 0.08 -3.06 -9.94
CA ASP A 63 -0.63 -3.32 -8.69
C ASP A 63 -1.15 -2.04 -8.05
N HIS A 64 -2.35 -2.12 -7.52
CA HIS A 64 -2.84 -1.18 -6.52
C HIS A 64 -2.79 -1.88 -5.17
N ILE A 65 -2.65 -1.11 -4.11
CA ILE A 65 -2.63 -1.67 -2.75
C ILE A 65 -3.68 -0.99 -1.90
N ILE A 66 -4.26 -1.79 -1.02
CA ILE A 66 -5.16 -1.30 0.03
C ILE A 66 -4.32 -1.25 1.29
N VAL A 67 -4.16 -0.06 1.85
CA VAL A 67 -3.30 0.15 3.03
C VAL A 67 -4.09 0.81 4.16
N ILE A 68 -3.66 0.56 5.38
CA ILE A 68 -4.13 1.29 6.55
C ILE A 68 -2.96 2.08 7.12
N GLY A 69 -3.22 3.33 7.46
CA GLY A 69 -2.20 4.21 8.04
C GLY A 69 -2.76 5.56 8.38
N LYS A 70 -1.91 6.41 8.92
CA LYS A 70 -2.26 7.81 9.16
C LYS A 70 -2.30 8.56 7.83
N PRO A 71 -3.29 9.43 7.61
CA PRO A 71 -3.36 10.18 6.35
C PRO A 71 -2.05 10.90 5.99
N ALA A 72 -1.36 11.48 6.95
CA ALA A 72 -0.10 12.17 6.69
C ALA A 72 0.97 11.22 6.13
N ASP A 73 1.05 10.00 6.65
CA ASP A 73 2.02 9.02 6.17
C ASP A 73 1.69 8.55 4.76
N VAL A 74 0.40 8.34 4.47
CA VAL A 74 -0.03 7.92 3.14
C VAL A 74 0.20 9.04 2.12
N PHE A 75 -0.08 10.30 2.48
CA PHE A 75 0.16 11.43 1.59
C PHE A 75 1.65 11.61 1.28
N LYS A 76 2.52 11.41 2.26
CA LYS A 76 3.97 11.40 2.01
C LYS A 76 4.35 10.34 1.00
N LEU A 77 3.78 9.16 1.14
CA LEU A 77 4.04 8.04 0.23
C LEU A 77 3.62 8.41 -1.20
N THR A 78 2.40 8.90 -1.38
CA THR A 78 1.88 9.20 -2.72
C THR A 78 2.61 10.35 -3.40
N ASN A 79 3.22 11.24 -2.64
CA ASN A 79 4.00 12.35 -3.20
C ASN A 79 5.40 11.94 -3.67
N ARG A 80 5.81 10.68 -3.44
CA ARG A 80 7.14 10.19 -3.81
C ARG A 80 7.18 9.44 -5.15
N THR A 81 6.04 9.28 -5.79
CA THR A 81 5.98 8.59 -7.08
C THR A 81 6.31 9.50 -8.24
#